data_e20167752ffa42024aebb98630c8f7a8
#
_entry.id   e20167752ffa42024aebb98630c8f7a8
#
_cell.length_a   1.000
_cell.length_b   1.000
_cell.length_c   1.000
_cell.angle_alpha   90.00
_cell.angle_beta   90.00
_cell.angle_gamma   90.00
#
_symmetry.space_group_name_H-M   'P 1'
#
loop_
_entity.id
_entity.type
_entity.pdbx_description
1 polymer ?
#
loop_
_entity_poly.entity_id
_entity_poly.type
_entity_poly.pdbx_seq_one_letter_code
_entity_poly.pdbx_strand_id
1 'polypeptide(L)'
;MISFLKEKNMKKILICLFIVVAVFSLSCKSGPKIDGEVTQEKVNDALGQIYDSYRPKLDLSGAQDYTVESGDTLSQITRKFYGDLADVGNSGPNNGFYFPVIMLASESHIVDPDLIQPGMKMKIPDLKKNLANPSSRKAIKDCLNDVAYVYNKKNNAATEEGLKTLAKSL
;
A
#
# COMPACT_ATOMS: atom_id res chain seq x y z
N MET A 1 59.19 -17.56 11.28
CA MET A 1 58.39 -16.88 12.34
C MET A 1 57.42 -15.82 11.86
N ILE A 2 57.56 -15.32 10.60
CA ILE A 2 56.71 -14.25 10.01
C ILE A 2 55.41 -14.81 9.37
N SER A 3 55.40 -16.07 8.96
CA SER A 3 54.25 -16.69 8.28
C SER A 3 53.05 -16.95 9.22
N PHE A 4 53.29 -17.25 10.49
CA PHE A 4 52.22 -17.57 11.47
C PHE A 4 51.41 -16.34 11.94
N LEU A 5 51.99 -15.16 11.90
CA LEU A 5 51.32 -13.92 12.29
C LEU A 5 50.39 -13.40 11.21
N LYS A 6 50.67 -13.68 9.93
CA LYS A 6 49.87 -13.26 8.78
C LYS A 6 48.55 -14.03 8.69
N GLU A 7 48.57 -15.34 9.04
CA GLU A 7 47.36 -16.17 9.01
C GLU A 7 46.36 -15.83 10.13
N LYS A 8 46.86 -15.48 11.31
CA LYS A 8 46.02 -15.11 12.47
C LYS A 8 45.30 -13.81 12.29
N ASN A 9 45.89 -12.85 11.56
CA ASN A 9 45.26 -11.56 11.25
C ASN A 9 44.23 -11.68 10.10
N MET A 10 44.46 -12.53 9.11
CA MET A 10 43.47 -12.80 8.06
C MET A 10 42.17 -13.43 8.59
N LYS A 11 42.29 -14.36 9.55
CA LYS A 11 41.10 -14.98 10.18
C LYS A 11 40.29 -13.96 11.00
N LYS A 12 40.95 -13.01 11.67
CA LYS A 12 40.27 -11.94 12.40
C LYS A 12 39.58 -10.94 11.48
N ILE A 13 40.19 -10.60 10.35
CA ILE A 13 39.59 -9.72 9.33
C ILE A 13 38.39 -10.39 8.66
N LEU A 14 38.46 -11.69 8.39
CA LEU A 14 37.35 -12.45 7.82
C LEU A 14 36.15 -12.56 8.78
N ILE A 15 36.40 -12.71 10.07
CA ILE A 15 35.34 -12.75 11.09
C ILE A 15 34.67 -11.36 11.26
N CYS A 16 35.42 -10.26 11.19
CA CYS A 16 34.85 -8.93 11.21
C CYS A 16 34.04 -8.59 9.96
N LEU A 17 34.40 -9.13 8.78
CA LEU A 17 33.62 -8.92 7.55
C LEU A 17 32.29 -9.70 7.56
N PHE A 18 32.19 -10.84 8.22
CA PHE A 18 30.95 -11.60 8.36
C PHE A 18 29.97 -11.02 9.38
N ILE A 19 30.43 -10.26 10.35
CA ILE A 19 29.56 -9.61 11.36
C ILE A 19 28.89 -8.34 10.80
N VAL A 20 29.48 -7.67 9.82
CA VAL A 20 28.93 -6.44 9.22
C VAL A 20 27.78 -6.75 8.24
N VAL A 21 27.70 -7.97 7.69
CA VAL A 21 26.62 -8.36 6.75
C VAL A 21 25.34 -8.81 7.45
N ALA A 22 25.39 -9.13 8.76
CA ALA A 22 24.24 -9.64 9.50
C ALA A 22 23.31 -8.56 10.12
N VAL A 23 23.62 -7.27 9.97
CA VAL A 23 22.83 -6.19 10.61
C VAL A 23 21.85 -5.50 9.62
N PHE A 24 21.78 -5.95 8.36
CA PHE A 24 20.99 -5.27 7.33
C PHE A 24 19.64 -5.94 6.97
N SER A 25 19.02 -6.71 7.84
CA SER A 25 17.76 -7.36 7.50
C SER A 25 16.69 -7.43 8.60
N LEU A 26 16.69 -6.49 9.55
CA LEU A 26 15.50 -6.25 10.36
C LEU A 26 15.01 -4.81 10.15
N SER A 27 14.66 -4.48 8.90
CA SER A 27 13.68 -3.44 8.68
C SER A 27 12.31 -4.04 9.05
N CYS A 28 11.99 -4.09 10.33
CA CYS A 28 10.60 -4.15 10.76
C CYS A 28 9.93 -2.92 10.13
N LYS A 29 9.21 -3.10 9.01
CA LYS A 29 8.24 -2.14 8.56
C LYS A 29 7.19 -2.04 9.67
N SER A 30 7.42 -1.14 10.63
CA SER A 30 6.32 -0.71 11.48
C SER A 30 5.32 -0.03 10.53
N GLY A 31 4.10 -0.56 10.47
CA GLY A 31 3.01 0.09 9.73
C GLY A 31 2.80 1.54 10.20
N PRO A 32 1.95 2.29 9.50
CA PRO A 32 1.69 3.69 9.82
C PRO A 32 1.22 3.81 11.28
N LYS A 33 1.71 4.83 11.98
CA LYS A 33 1.31 5.09 13.37
C LYS A 33 0.64 6.46 13.47
N ILE A 34 -0.55 6.47 14.07
CA ILE A 34 -1.24 7.69 14.48
C ILE A 34 -1.35 7.63 16.00
N ASP A 35 -0.46 8.32 16.70
CA ASP A 35 -0.42 8.36 18.14
C ASP A 35 -1.07 9.65 18.67
N GLY A 36 -1.83 9.55 19.78
CA GLY A 36 -2.53 10.66 20.42
C GLY A 36 -3.75 11.14 19.63
N GLU A 37 -4.01 12.46 19.66
CA GLU A 37 -5.12 13.07 18.94
C GLU A 37 -5.00 12.88 17.42
N VAL A 38 -6.10 12.51 16.78
CA VAL A 38 -6.18 12.31 15.33
C VAL A 38 -6.42 13.64 14.64
N THR A 39 -5.40 14.17 13.98
CA THR A 39 -5.49 15.38 13.16
C THR A 39 -5.44 15.01 11.68
N GLN A 40 -5.96 15.89 10.80
CA GLN A 40 -5.89 15.68 9.35
C GLN A 40 -4.44 15.56 8.86
N GLU A 41 -3.51 16.31 9.45
CA GLU A 41 -2.09 16.22 9.13
C GLU A 41 -1.54 14.80 9.40
N LYS A 42 -1.80 14.24 10.57
CA LYS A 42 -1.37 12.87 10.90
C LYS A 42 -2.02 11.81 10.02
N VAL A 43 -3.27 12.02 9.62
CA VAL A 43 -3.96 11.15 8.65
C VAL A 43 -3.25 11.20 7.30
N ASN A 44 -2.96 12.41 6.80
CA ASN A 44 -2.26 12.61 5.54
C ASN A 44 -0.86 11.99 5.57
N ASP A 45 -0.11 12.19 6.64
CA ASP A 45 1.23 11.60 6.80
C ASP A 45 1.19 10.07 6.80
N ALA A 46 0.23 9.48 7.52
CA ALA A 46 0.07 8.03 7.56
C ALA A 46 -0.30 7.46 6.20
N LEU A 47 -1.25 8.08 5.49
CA LEU A 47 -1.64 7.66 4.14
C LEU A 47 -0.51 7.85 3.14
N GLY A 48 0.23 8.96 3.21
CA GLY A 48 1.42 9.20 2.39
C GLY A 48 2.45 8.09 2.54
N GLN A 49 2.80 7.73 3.78
CA GLN A 49 3.74 6.63 4.06
C GLN A 49 3.24 5.28 3.52
N ILE A 50 1.93 5.00 3.61
CA ILE A 50 1.32 3.79 3.03
C ILE A 50 1.53 3.79 1.51
N TYR A 51 1.16 4.89 0.83
CA TYR A 51 1.24 4.96 -0.62
C TYR A 51 2.67 4.85 -1.12
N ASP A 52 3.63 5.52 -0.50
CA ASP A 52 5.06 5.44 -0.84
C ASP A 52 5.60 4.02 -0.66
N SER A 53 5.10 3.30 0.34
CA SER A 53 5.54 1.92 0.63
C SER A 53 5.06 0.91 -0.41
N TYR A 54 3.88 1.10 -0.99
CA TYR A 54 3.23 0.10 -1.83
C TYR A 54 3.17 0.48 -3.31
N ARG A 55 3.16 1.78 -3.67
CA ARG A 55 3.16 2.27 -5.07
C ARG A 55 4.20 1.58 -5.96
N PRO A 56 5.49 1.44 -5.55
CA PRO A 56 6.51 0.82 -6.40
C PRO A 56 6.25 -0.65 -6.76
N LYS A 57 5.27 -1.28 -6.12
CA LYS A 57 4.93 -2.70 -6.33
C LYS A 57 3.74 -2.89 -7.26
N LEU A 58 3.08 -1.80 -7.70
CA LEU A 58 2.00 -1.87 -8.66
C LEU A 58 2.54 -1.89 -10.09
N ASP A 59 1.88 -2.68 -10.93
CA ASP A 59 2.03 -2.59 -12.37
C ASP A 59 1.05 -1.54 -12.91
N LEU A 60 1.57 -0.41 -13.38
CA LEU A 60 0.79 0.68 -13.95
C LEU A 60 0.67 0.59 -15.48
N SER A 61 1.24 -0.44 -16.11
CA SER A 61 1.06 -0.65 -17.55
C SER A 61 -0.40 -0.99 -17.86
N GLY A 62 -1.00 -0.24 -18.79
CA GLY A 62 -2.42 -0.34 -19.10
C GLY A 62 -3.35 0.42 -18.13
N ALA A 63 -2.80 1.20 -17.21
CA ALA A 63 -3.61 2.10 -16.39
C ALA A 63 -4.32 3.14 -17.26
N GLN A 64 -5.59 3.43 -16.91
CA GLN A 64 -6.41 4.43 -17.58
C GLN A 64 -6.39 5.74 -16.80
N ASP A 65 -6.46 6.87 -17.52
CA ASP A 65 -6.62 8.18 -16.88
C ASP A 65 -8.12 8.47 -16.66
N TYR A 66 -8.43 9.02 -15.51
CA TYR A 66 -9.77 9.49 -15.15
C TYR A 66 -9.71 10.88 -14.54
N THR A 67 -10.62 11.76 -14.94
CA THR A 67 -10.79 13.05 -14.29
C THR A 67 -12.04 13.02 -13.44
N VAL A 68 -11.90 13.34 -12.15
CA VAL A 68 -13.01 13.38 -11.19
C VAL A 68 -14.07 14.37 -11.64
N GLU A 69 -15.32 13.92 -11.70
CA GLU A 69 -16.48 14.73 -12.08
C GLU A 69 -17.23 15.23 -10.82
N SER A 70 -18.10 16.22 -11.01
CA SER A 70 -18.92 16.71 -9.91
C SER A 70 -19.90 15.64 -9.42
N GLY A 71 -19.88 15.37 -8.11
CA GLY A 71 -20.70 14.33 -7.48
C GLY A 71 -20.03 12.95 -7.38
N ASP A 72 -18.83 12.78 -7.94
CA ASP A 72 -18.07 11.54 -7.76
C ASP A 72 -17.63 11.34 -6.31
N THR A 73 -17.70 10.08 -5.88
CA THR A 73 -16.96 9.58 -4.73
C THR A 73 -15.95 8.54 -5.17
N LEU A 74 -14.86 8.38 -4.43
CA LEU A 74 -13.83 7.43 -4.81
C LEU A 74 -14.36 5.98 -4.85
N SER A 75 -15.27 5.62 -3.96
CA SER A 75 -15.95 4.32 -3.98
C SER A 75 -16.82 4.10 -5.23
N GLN A 76 -17.47 5.16 -5.73
CA GLN A 76 -18.26 5.08 -6.98
C GLN A 76 -17.35 4.93 -8.19
N ILE A 77 -16.27 5.72 -8.27
CA ILE A 77 -15.24 5.59 -9.31
C ILE A 77 -14.68 4.17 -9.29
N THR A 78 -14.32 3.66 -8.12
CA THR A 78 -13.78 2.31 -7.97
C THR A 78 -14.75 1.25 -8.49
N ARG A 79 -16.04 1.35 -8.15
CA ARG A 79 -17.06 0.42 -8.65
C ARG A 79 -17.30 0.55 -10.16
N LYS A 80 -17.23 1.76 -10.69
CA LYS A 80 -17.34 2.00 -12.14
C LYS A 80 -16.30 1.22 -12.94
N PHE A 81 -15.07 1.15 -12.45
CA PHE A 81 -13.95 0.51 -13.15
C PHE A 81 -13.71 -0.95 -12.74
N TYR A 82 -14.05 -1.31 -11.50
CA TYR A 82 -13.75 -2.63 -10.93
C TYR A 82 -15.01 -3.44 -10.59
N GLY A 83 -16.22 -2.95 -10.95
CA GLY A 83 -17.49 -3.59 -10.59
C GLY A 83 -17.61 -5.02 -11.11
N ASP A 84 -17.15 -5.26 -12.33
CA ASP A 84 -17.26 -6.56 -13.01
C ASP A 84 -16.29 -7.63 -12.45
N LEU A 85 -15.42 -7.26 -11.53
CA LEU A 85 -14.56 -8.23 -10.83
C LEU A 85 -15.30 -9.02 -9.75
N ALA A 86 -16.53 -8.63 -9.41
CA ALA A 86 -17.40 -9.37 -8.50
C ALA A 86 -17.74 -10.79 -9.00
N ASP A 87 -17.62 -11.03 -10.32
CA ASP A 87 -17.87 -12.33 -10.96
C ASP A 87 -16.77 -13.37 -10.70
N VAL A 88 -15.71 -13.07 -9.98
CA VAL A 88 -14.76 -14.09 -9.53
C VAL A 88 -15.36 -14.84 -8.34
N GLY A 89 -16.61 -15.31 -8.54
CA GLY A 89 -17.23 -16.38 -7.78
C GLY A 89 -17.47 -16.10 -6.32
N ASN A 90 -18.22 -15.03 -5.99
CA ASN A 90 -18.90 -14.95 -4.69
C ASN A 90 -19.78 -13.70 -4.58
N SER A 91 -20.77 -13.76 -3.72
CA SER A 91 -21.28 -12.68 -2.85
C SER A 91 -20.09 -11.97 -2.13
N GLY A 92 -19.11 -11.51 -2.93
CA GLY A 92 -17.82 -11.05 -2.47
C GLY A 92 -17.86 -9.64 -1.89
N PRO A 93 -16.77 -9.22 -1.27
CA PRO A 93 -16.63 -7.90 -0.69
C PRO A 93 -16.87 -6.82 -1.75
N ASN A 94 -17.53 -5.76 -1.35
CA ASN A 94 -17.85 -4.62 -2.19
C ASN A 94 -16.59 -4.05 -2.87
N ASN A 95 -16.52 -4.13 -4.20
CA ASN A 95 -15.37 -3.67 -5.00
C ASN A 95 -15.04 -2.17 -4.82
N GLY A 96 -15.97 -1.38 -4.27
CA GLY A 96 -15.70 -0.02 -3.86
C GLY A 96 -14.53 0.10 -2.87
N PHE A 97 -14.23 -0.94 -2.10
CA PHE A 97 -13.10 -0.97 -1.17
C PHE A 97 -11.72 -1.19 -1.83
N TYR A 98 -11.65 -1.36 -3.15
CA TYR A 98 -10.38 -1.26 -3.89
C TYR A 98 -9.90 0.18 -4.11
N PHE A 99 -10.60 1.20 -3.61
CA PHE A 99 -10.19 2.60 -3.78
C PHE A 99 -8.73 2.89 -3.39
N PRO A 100 -8.11 2.21 -2.41
CA PRO A 100 -6.69 2.44 -2.13
C PRO A 100 -5.78 2.11 -3.31
N VAL A 101 -6.17 1.18 -4.19
CA VAL A 101 -5.39 0.84 -5.39
C VAL A 101 -5.35 2.01 -6.38
N ILE A 102 -6.47 2.74 -6.52
CA ILE A 102 -6.53 3.97 -7.33
C ILE A 102 -5.65 5.06 -6.69
N MET A 103 -5.70 5.22 -5.38
CA MET A 103 -4.87 6.19 -4.66
C MET A 103 -3.37 5.87 -4.81
N LEU A 104 -2.98 4.60 -4.73
CA LEU A 104 -1.60 4.16 -4.97
C LEU A 104 -1.11 4.52 -6.37
N ALA A 105 -1.96 4.38 -7.38
CA ALA A 105 -1.61 4.64 -8.77
C ALA A 105 -1.57 6.12 -9.11
N SER A 106 -2.36 6.93 -8.41
CA SER A 106 -2.53 8.36 -8.71
C SER A 106 -1.34 9.16 -8.19
N GLU A 107 -0.79 10.02 -9.04
CA GLU A 107 0.32 10.92 -8.70
C GLU A 107 -0.16 12.24 -8.09
N SER A 108 -1.47 12.47 -8.08
CA SER A 108 -2.04 13.68 -7.52
C SER A 108 -1.85 13.70 -6.00
N HIS A 109 -1.62 14.90 -5.47
CA HIS A 109 -1.41 15.18 -4.05
C HIS A 109 -2.66 14.92 -3.17
N ILE A 110 -3.59 14.11 -3.64
CA ILE A 110 -4.74 13.67 -2.86
C ILE A 110 -4.25 12.59 -1.93
N VAL A 111 -4.02 12.95 -0.71
CA VAL A 111 -3.56 11.98 0.28
C VAL A 111 -4.77 11.30 0.93
N ASP A 112 -5.79 12.07 1.32
CA ASP A 112 -7.00 11.52 1.94
C ASP A 112 -8.06 11.16 0.88
N PRO A 113 -8.47 9.88 0.78
CA PRO A 113 -9.52 9.42 -0.16
C PRO A 113 -10.86 10.14 -0.01
N ASP A 114 -11.15 10.68 1.18
CA ASP A 114 -12.41 11.38 1.46
C ASP A 114 -12.40 12.85 0.95
N LEU A 115 -11.27 13.35 0.45
CA LEU A 115 -11.08 14.74 0.03
C LEU A 115 -10.90 14.92 -1.48
N ILE A 116 -11.40 13.98 -2.30
CA ILE A 116 -11.35 14.12 -3.75
C ILE A 116 -12.23 15.28 -4.22
N GLN A 117 -11.81 15.99 -5.27
CA GLN A 117 -12.51 17.15 -5.82
C GLN A 117 -12.63 17.04 -7.35
N PRO A 118 -13.68 17.62 -7.95
CA PRO A 118 -13.82 17.70 -9.39
C PRO A 118 -12.59 18.31 -10.07
N GLY A 119 -12.18 17.73 -11.18
CA GLY A 119 -10.99 18.13 -11.94
C GLY A 119 -9.70 17.42 -11.53
N MET A 120 -9.68 16.71 -10.40
CA MET A 120 -8.52 15.90 -10.02
C MET A 120 -8.29 14.76 -11.01
N LYS A 121 -7.03 14.54 -11.39
CA LYS A 121 -6.65 13.46 -12.31
C LYS A 121 -6.23 12.25 -11.52
N MET A 122 -6.82 11.11 -11.86
CA MET A 122 -6.54 9.82 -11.25
C MET A 122 -6.05 8.81 -12.28
N LYS A 123 -5.21 7.88 -11.86
CA LYS A 123 -4.85 6.70 -12.64
C LYS A 123 -5.59 5.49 -12.09
N ILE A 124 -6.25 4.78 -13.00
CA ILE A 124 -7.00 3.57 -12.70
C ILE A 124 -6.17 2.37 -13.21
N PRO A 125 -5.44 1.66 -12.36
CA PRO A 125 -4.63 0.51 -12.78
C PRO A 125 -5.50 -0.67 -13.21
N ASP A 126 -4.95 -1.55 -14.06
CA ASP A 126 -5.58 -2.84 -14.34
C ASP A 126 -5.53 -3.72 -13.08
N LEU A 127 -6.66 -3.79 -12.37
CA LEU A 127 -6.76 -4.54 -11.13
C LEU A 127 -6.55 -6.04 -11.35
N LYS A 128 -7.10 -6.63 -12.44
CA LYS A 128 -6.94 -8.06 -12.74
C LYS A 128 -5.47 -8.42 -12.91
N LYS A 129 -4.74 -7.60 -13.66
CA LYS A 129 -3.31 -7.78 -13.88
C LYS A 129 -2.52 -7.70 -12.57
N ASN A 130 -2.81 -6.71 -11.74
CA ASN A 130 -2.15 -6.54 -10.44
C ASN A 130 -2.47 -7.69 -9.48
N LEU A 131 -3.71 -8.18 -9.45
CA LEU A 131 -4.10 -9.32 -8.62
C LEU A 131 -3.55 -10.66 -9.13
N ALA A 132 -3.27 -10.80 -10.42
CA ALA A 132 -2.61 -11.97 -10.98
C ALA A 132 -1.12 -12.06 -10.58
N ASN A 133 -0.46 -10.94 -10.30
CA ASN A 133 0.91 -10.89 -9.85
C ASN A 133 1.00 -11.09 -8.32
N PRO A 134 1.68 -12.14 -7.82
CA PRO A 134 1.74 -12.43 -6.37
C PRO A 134 2.33 -11.29 -5.53
N SER A 135 3.33 -10.56 -6.07
CA SER A 135 3.96 -9.43 -5.35
C SER A 135 3.02 -8.23 -5.25
N SER A 136 2.35 -7.86 -6.36
CA SER A 136 1.38 -6.77 -6.38
C SER A 136 0.14 -7.12 -5.54
N ARG A 137 -0.37 -8.37 -5.64
CA ARG A 137 -1.48 -8.85 -4.81
C ARG A 137 -1.16 -8.72 -3.33
N LYS A 138 0.02 -9.18 -2.90
CA LYS A 138 0.45 -9.05 -1.51
C LYS A 138 0.54 -7.58 -1.10
N ALA A 139 1.09 -6.73 -1.94
CA ALA A 139 1.19 -5.29 -1.67
C ALA A 139 -0.19 -4.63 -1.54
N ILE A 140 -1.15 -4.99 -2.39
CA ILE A 140 -2.54 -4.52 -2.30
C ILE A 140 -3.17 -5.00 -0.99
N LYS A 141 -3.04 -6.28 -0.65
CA LYS A 141 -3.55 -6.81 0.63
C LYS A 141 -2.99 -6.07 1.84
N ASP A 142 -1.69 -5.87 1.89
CA ASP A 142 -1.02 -5.17 2.99
C ASP A 142 -1.48 -3.71 3.04
N CYS A 143 -1.56 -3.02 1.88
CA CYS A 143 -2.07 -1.65 1.78
C CYS A 143 -3.52 -1.53 2.30
N LEU A 144 -4.41 -2.45 1.92
CA LEU A 144 -5.80 -2.44 2.41
C LEU A 144 -5.86 -2.54 3.94
N ASN A 145 -5.02 -3.37 4.56
CA ASN A 145 -4.96 -3.48 6.03
C ASN A 145 -4.41 -2.20 6.68
N ASP A 146 -3.38 -1.58 6.09
CA ASP A 146 -2.81 -0.36 6.62
C ASP A 146 -3.77 0.83 6.48
N VAL A 147 -4.48 0.95 5.35
CA VAL A 147 -5.54 1.95 5.17
C VAL A 147 -6.71 1.69 6.13
N ALA A 148 -7.08 0.43 6.36
CA ALA A 148 -8.10 0.08 7.35
C ALA A 148 -7.73 0.58 8.75
N TYR A 149 -6.45 0.49 9.15
CA TYR A 149 -5.97 1.07 10.40
C TYR A 149 -6.19 2.59 10.46
N VAL A 150 -5.93 3.32 9.37
CA VAL A 150 -6.17 4.77 9.32
C VAL A 150 -7.68 5.07 9.49
N TYR A 151 -8.55 4.31 8.81
CA TYR A 151 -10.00 4.49 8.96
C TYR A 151 -10.52 4.11 10.36
N ASN A 152 -9.90 3.14 11.03
CA ASN A 152 -10.15 2.90 12.46
C ASN A 152 -9.85 4.14 13.30
N LYS A 153 -8.71 4.79 13.07
CA LYS A 153 -8.34 6.03 13.76
C LYS A 153 -9.27 7.20 13.43
N LYS A 154 -9.81 7.25 12.22
CA LYS A 154 -10.86 8.23 11.81
C LYS A 154 -12.25 7.92 12.40
N ASN A 155 -12.40 6.88 13.22
CA ASN A 155 -13.67 6.37 13.75
C ASN A 155 -14.69 5.98 12.66
N ASN A 156 -14.21 5.51 11.50
CA ASN A 156 -15.03 5.02 10.39
C ASN A 156 -15.00 3.48 10.35
N ALA A 157 -15.74 2.85 11.24
CA ALA A 157 -15.78 1.39 11.39
C ALA A 157 -16.29 0.67 10.13
N ALA A 158 -17.22 1.26 9.39
CA ALA A 158 -17.78 0.64 8.18
C ALA A 158 -16.72 0.50 7.09
N THR A 159 -15.92 1.55 6.85
CA THR A 159 -14.83 1.51 5.87
C THR A 159 -13.69 0.60 6.36
N GLU A 160 -13.35 0.65 7.64
CA GLU A 160 -12.35 -0.25 8.24
C GLU A 160 -12.71 -1.72 7.98
N GLU A 161 -13.94 -2.12 8.30
CA GLU A 161 -14.38 -3.50 8.15
C GLU A 161 -14.46 -3.94 6.69
N GLY A 162 -14.94 -3.07 5.81
CA GLY A 162 -14.97 -3.34 4.37
C GLY A 162 -13.58 -3.59 3.79
N LEU A 163 -12.60 -2.76 4.14
CA LEU A 163 -11.20 -2.92 3.74
C LEU A 163 -10.59 -4.22 4.28
N LYS A 164 -10.81 -4.54 5.55
CA LYS A 164 -10.31 -5.78 6.17
C LYS A 164 -10.95 -7.02 5.55
N THR A 165 -12.24 -6.97 5.25
CA THR A 165 -12.95 -8.07 4.61
C THR A 165 -12.41 -8.30 3.20
N LEU A 166 -12.19 -7.23 2.43
CA LEU A 166 -11.57 -7.32 1.12
C LEU A 166 -10.13 -7.88 1.21
N ALA A 167 -9.32 -7.38 2.14
CA ALA A 167 -7.96 -7.88 2.33
C ALA A 167 -7.91 -9.38 2.68
N LYS A 168 -8.87 -9.89 3.44
CA LYS A 168 -8.95 -11.33 3.78
C LYS A 168 -9.29 -12.20 2.56
N SER A 169 -9.98 -11.66 1.56
CA SER A 169 -10.34 -12.40 0.33
C SER A 169 -9.18 -12.51 -0.66
N LEU A 170 -8.09 -11.76 -0.48
CA LEU A 170 -6.86 -11.79 -1.28
C LEU A 170 -5.81 -12.74 -0.68
#